data_7ffea285fa2d20544e523dbeddc0da56
#
_entry.id   7ffea285fa2d20544e523dbeddc0da56
#
_cell.length_a   1.000
_cell.length_b   1.000
_cell.length_c   1.000
_cell.angle_alpha   90.00
_cell.angle_beta   90.00
_cell.angle_gamma   90.00
#
_symmetry.space_group_name_H-M   'P 1'
#
loop_
_entity.id
_entity.type
_entity.pdbx_description
1 polymer ?
#
loop_
_entity_poly.entity_id
_entity_poly.type
_entity_poly.pdbx_seq_one_letter_code
_entity_poly.pdbx_strand_id
1 'polypeptide(L)'
;LGILQVRPVCRSNMHFEQLNKTGWAQTYLLVDSTSKSAAIIDPVYDFMDEYLSVIESKGVVLKYAIATHTHADHITACYSLRESTGCEYAMWKDTPCLGVSHYLNEEDVLMVGSLPLKVHHVPGHTNDHVLIESPTHLLTGDFLFTGEGGAGRDDLPSGRVHAHWLSLKRLDSLDGNLLVCTGHEPPGTEMKSLDWNREHNPVLNMNSFEEYSAWQEKVTAGLGSVSKIKSALPANLFAEIPEEIPWMN
;
A
#
# COMPACT_ATOMS: atom_id res chain seq x y z
N LEU A 1 -19.84 32.78 -5.92
CA LEU A 1 -19.66 31.34 -5.79
C LEU A 1 -18.92 30.89 -7.06
N GLY A 2 -17.57 30.90 -7.03
CA GLY A 2 -16.73 30.43 -8.11
C GLY A 2 -16.67 28.92 -8.07
N ILE A 3 -17.15 28.28 -9.12
CA ILE A 3 -16.94 26.85 -9.37
C ILE A 3 -15.45 26.70 -9.69
N LEU A 4 -14.67 26.11 -8.78
CA LEU A 4 -13.32 25.65 -9.07
C LEU A 4 -13.44 24.61 -10.19
N GLN A 5 -13.09 25.02 -11.42
CA GLN A 5 -12.87 24.09 -12.52
C GLN A 5 -11.65 23.23 -12.16
N VAL A 6 -11.91 22.00 -11.71
CA VAL A 6 -10.87 20.97 -11.61
C VAL A 6 -10.38 20.74 -13.05
N ARG A 7 -9.17 21.23 -13.37
CA ARG A 7 -8.54 20.93 -14.65
C ARG A 7 -8.36 19.42 -14.74
N PRO A 8 -8.65 18.80 -15.89
CA PRO A 8 -8.40 17.37 -16.05
C PRO A 8 -6.93 17.10 -15.74
N VAL A 9 -6.67 16.18 -14.81
CA VAL A 9 -5.30 15.76 -14.47
C VAL A 9 -4.69 15.17 -15.73
N CYS A 10 -3.65 15.84 -16.25
CA CYS A 10 -2.97 15.37 -17.44
C CYS A 10 -2.17 14.12 -17.04
N ARG A 11 -2.61 12.94 -17.48
CA ARG A 11 -1.93 11.64 -17.25
C ARG A 11 -0.44 11.69 -17.65
N SER A 12 -0.04 12.61 -18.51
CA SER A 12 1.33 12.80 -18.99
C SER A 12 2.32 13.37 -17.95
N ASN A 13 1.84 13.90 -16.83
CA ASN A 13 2.70 14.53 -15.82
C ASN A 13 3.03 13.61 -14.63
N MET A 14 2.47 12.40 -14.59
CA MET A 14 2.77 11.44 -13.54
C MET A 14 3.88 10.49 -13.98
N HIS A 15 4.97 10.43 -13.20
CA HIS A 15 5.95 9.36 -13.27
C HIS A 15 5.65 8.37 -12.15
N PHE A 16 5.54 7.09 -12.51
CA PHE A 16 5.28 5.98 -11.60
C PHE A 16 6.41 4.95 -11.72
N GLU A 17 6.93 4.49 -10.60
CA GLU A 17 8.04 3.53 -10.56
C GLU A 17 7.88 2.58 -9.38
N GLN A 18 8.03 1.27 -9.63
CA GLN A 18 8.22 0.27 -8.60
C GLN A 18 9.71 0.19 -8.27
N LEU A 19 10.06 0.42 -7.00
CA LEU A 19 11.45 0.65 -6.57
C LEU A 19 12.20 -0.63 -6.19
N ASN A 20 11.58 -1.56 -5.46
CA ASN A 20 12.28 -2.73 -4.94
C ASN A 20 12.54 -3.74 -6.06
N LYS A 21 13.81 -4.07 -6.28
CA LYS A 21 14.25 -5.00 -7.34
C LYS A 21 14.49 -6.41 -6.82
N THR A 22 14.51 -6.59 -5.51
CA THR A 22 14.76 -7.86 -4.83
C THR A 22 13.73 -8.07 -3.74
N GLY A 23 13.49 -9.33 -3.38
CA GLY A 23 12.44 -9.68 -2.44
C GLY A 23 11.05 -9.59 -3.07
N TRP A 24 10.02 -9.83 -2.27
CA TRP A 24 8.62 -9.83 -2.73
C TRP A 24 7.84 -8.58 -2.28
N ALA A 25 8.32 -7.87 -1.27
CA ALA A 25 7.70 -6.63 -0.82
C ALA A 25 7.88 -5.54 -1.89
N GLN A 26 6.79 -4.89 -2.27
CA GLN A 26 6.74 -3.90 -3.34
C GLN A 26 6.62 -2.49 -2.76
N THR A 27 7.45 -1.59 -3.24
CA THR A 27 7.40 -0.15 -2.92
C THR A 27 7.20 0.65 -4.19
N TYR A 28 6.36 1.65 -4.14
CA TYR A 28 6.03 2.46 -5.31
C TYR A 28 6.33 3.94 -5.07
N LEU A 29 6.89 4.60 -6.09
CA LEU A 29 7.14 6.04 -6.11
C LEU A 29 6.25 6.69 -7.16
N LEU A 30 5.46 7.68 -6.74
CA LEU A 30 4.67 8.53 -7.62
C LEU A 30 5.25 9.93 -7.58
N VAL A 31 5.49 10.53 -8.75
CA VAL A 31 6.06 11.86 -8.89
C VAL A 31 5.21 12.71 -9.83
N ASP A 32 4.83 13.90 -9.39
CA ASP A 32 4.38 14.94 -10.28
C ASP A 32 5.60 15.56 -10.97
N SER A 33 5.79 15.26 -12.25
CA SER A 33 6.94 15.71 -13.04
C SER A 33 7.04 17.23 -13.15
N THR A 34 5.92 17.96 -12.99
CA THR A 34 5.86 19.43 -13.09
C THR A 34 6.34 20.10 -11.80
N SER A 35 5.77 19.71 -10.66
CA SER A 35 6.10 20.29 -9.34
C SER A 35 7.29 19.63 -8.66
N LYS A 36 7.74 18.48 -9.17
CA LYS A 36 8.73 17.63 -8.51
C LYS A 36 8.32 17.16 -7.11
N SER A 37 7.01 17.18 -6.83
CA SER A 37 6.47 16.58 -5.60
C SER A 37 6.32 15.08 -5.76
N ALA A 38 6.58 14.32 -4.71
CA ALA A 38 6.53 12.86 -4.72
C ALA A 38 5.80 12.28 -3.52
N ALA A 39 5.26 11.07 -3.68
CA ALA A 39 4.84 10.19 -2.61
C ALA A 39 5.48 8.82 -2.80
N ILE A 40 5.86 8.19 -1.70
CA ILE A 40 6.34 6.81 -1.66
C ILE A 40 5.35 5.96 -0.87
N ILE A 41 5.00 4.78 -1.38
CA ILE A 41 4.00 3.90 -0.79
C ILE A 41 4.63 2.57 -0.41
N ASP A 42 4.38 2.13 0.82
CA ASP A 42 4.89 0.92 1.47
C ASP A 42 6.43 0.79 1.37
N PRO A 43 7.20 1.82 1.76
CA PRO A 43 8.65 1.73 1.73
C PRO A 43 9.16 0.78 2.81
N VAL A 44 10.06 -0.13 2.41
CA VAL A 44 10.70 -1.12 3.28
C VAL A 44 12.01 -0.54 3.85
N TYR A 45 12.22 -0.66 5.15
CA TYR A 45 13.39 -0.07 5.83
C TYR A 45 14.73 -0.61 5.30
N ASP A 46 14.76 -1.87 4.88
CA ASP A 46 15.94 -2.53 4.32
C ASP A 46 16.54 -1.77 3.11
N PHE A 47 15.72 -0.95 2.41
CA PHE A 47 16.10 -0.18 1.22
C PHE A 47 16.13 1.35 1.46
N MET A 48 16.26 1.77 2.72
CA MET A 48 16.18 3.20 3.09
C MET A 48 17.19 4.07 2.32
N ASP A 49 18.43 3.61 2.19
CA ASP A 49 19.51 4.36 1.51
C ASP A 49 19.25 4.49 0.00
N GLU A 50 18.68 3.43 -0.62
CA GLU A 50 18.27 3.45 -2.02
C GLU A 50 17.16 4.46 -2.25
N TYR A 51 16.17 4.53 -1.35
CA TYR A 51 15.09 5.51 -1.48
C TYR A 51 15.60 6.94 -1.38
N LEU A 52 16.48 7.24 -0.42
CA LEU A 52 17.08 8.57 -0.29
C LEU A 52 17.90 8.93 -1.54
N SER A 53 18.67 7.98 -2.08
CA SER A 53 19.42 8.16 -3.32
C SER A 53 18.53 8.42 -4.52
N VAL A 54 17.40 7.71 -4.65
CA VAL A 54 16.42 7.93 -5.73
C VAL A 54 15.77 9.31 -5.60
N ILE A 55 15.36 9.71 -4.40
CA ILE A 55 14.76 11.03 -4.13
C ILE A 55 15.74 12.15 -4.54
N GLU A 56 16.99 12.05 -4.12
CA GLU A 56 18.03 13.02 -4.44
C GLU A 56 18.32 13.06 -5.95
N SER A 57 18.59 11.91 -6.57
CA SER A 57 18.94 11.82 -8.00
C SER A 57 17.85 12.34 -8.93
N LYS A 58 16.57 12.16 -8.56
CA LYS A 58 15.42 12.70 -9.30
C LYS A 58 15.14 14.18 -8.99
N GLY A 59 15.78 14.73 -7.96
CA GLY A 59 15.56 16.12 -7.51
C GLY A 59 14.11 16.35 -7.10
N VAL A 60 13.49 15.38 -6.42
CA VAL A 60 12.09 15.47 -6.01
C VAL A 60 11.97 15.81 -4.52
N VAL A 61 10.86 16.44 -4.16
CA VAL A 61 10.48 16.71 -2.78
C VAL A 61 9.45 15.68 -2.34
N LEU A 62 9.85 14.79 -1.44
CA LEU A 62 8.93 13.82 -0.87
C LEU A 62 7.91 14.55 0.02
N LYS A 63 6.62 14.43 -0.32
CA LYS A 63 5.52 15.02 0.44
C LYS A 63 4.93 14.03 1.43
N TYR A 64 4.80 12.77 1.00
CA TYR A 64 4.20 11.71 1.80
C TYR A 64 5.01 10.43 1.69
N ALA A 65 5.24 9.79 2.83
CA ALA A 65 5.54 8.38 2.95
C ALA A 65 4.28 7.70 3.51
N ILE A 66 3.65 6.84 2.72
CA ILE A 66 2.35 6.23 3.04
C ILE A 66 2.55 4.75 3.33
N ALA A 67 2.10 4.27 4.49
CA ALA A 67 1.91 2.85 4.71
C ALA A 67 0.43 2.51 4.52
N THR A 68 0.15 1.56 3.62
CA THR A 68 -1.23 1.14 3.33
C THR A 68 -1.88 0.46 4.54
N HIS A 69 -1.08 -0.15 5.41
CA HIS A 69 -1.54 -0.87 6.61
C HIS A 69 -0.41 -1.05 7.62
N THR A 70 -0.73 -1.56 8.80
CA THR A 70 0.27 -2.00 9.79
C THR A 70 0.97 -3.27 9.30
N HIS A 71 2.20 -3.13 8.80
CA HIS A 71 3.00 -4.26 8.31
C HIS A 71 3.50 -5.16 9.44
N ALA A 72 3.47 -6.47 9.21
CA ALA A 72 3.94 -7.47 10.16
C ALA A 72 5.16 -8.27 9.66
N ASP A 73 5.48 -8.20 8.39
CA ASP A 73 6.50 -8.99 7.69
C ASP A 73 7.80 -8.23 7.43
N HIS A 74 7.77 -6.90 7.46
CA HIS A 74 8.93 -6.02 7.33
C HIS A 74 8.78 -4.74 8.17
N ILE A 75 9.90 -4.07 8.44
CA ILE A 75 9.90 -2.76 9.07
C ILE A 75 9.62 -1.71 7.98
N THR A 76 8.63 -0.85 8.19
CA THR A 76 8.36 0.26 7.28
C THR A 76 9.43 1.36 7.40
N ALA A 77 9.84 1.94 6.27
CA ALA A 77 10.72 3.11 6.25
C ALA A 77 9.96 4.44 6.45
N CYS A 78 8.63 4.44 6.57
CA CYS A 78 7.84 5.68 6.59
C CYS A 78 8.28 6.63 7.70
N TYR A 79 8.48 6.13 8.92
CA TYR A 79 8.96 6.95 10.03
C TYR A 79 10.35 7.53 9.77
N SER A 80 11.29 6.69 9.33
CA SER A 80 12.66 7.11 9.04
C SER A 80 12.75 8.09 7.87
N LEU A 81 11.92 7.94 6.85
CA LEU A 81 11.80 8.90 5.75
C LEU A 81 11.26 10.23 6.24
N ARG A 82 10.25 10.22 7.12
CA ARG A 82 9.75 11.44 7.76
C ARG A 82 10.86 12.18 8.49
N GLU A 83 11.63 11.49 9.33
CA GLU A 83 12.73 12.10 10.11
C GLU A 83 13.86 12.62 9.19
N SER A 84 14.15 11.93 8.08
CA SER A 84 15.26 12.28 7.19
C SER A 84 14.90 13.36 6.16
N THR A 85 13.65 13.42 5.70
CA THR A 85 13.24 14.30 4.60
C THR A 85 12.25 15.39 5.00
N GLY A 86 11.62 15.27 6.18
CA GLY A 86 10.55 16.15 6.62
C GLY A 86 9.22 15.91 5.91
N CYS A 87 9.05 14.77 5.21
CA CYS A 87 7.76 14.40 4.62
C CYS A 87 6.73 14.03 5.69
N GLU A 88 5.45 13.98 5.32
CA GLU A 88 4.41 13.44 6.20
C GLU A 88 4.41 11.91 6.16
N TYR A 89 4.37 11.26 7.32
CA TYR A 89 4.07 9.84 7.45
C TYR A 89 2.56 9.66 7.55
N ALA A 90 1.97 9.05 6.54
CA ALA A 90 0.52 8.93 6.43
C ALA A 90 0.04 7.48 6.61
N MET A 91 -0.99 7.29 7.44
CA MET A 91 -1.73 6.04 7.64
C MET A 91 -3.19 6.32 7.99
N TRP A 92 -4.00 5.25 7.96
CA TRP A 92 -5.39 5.33 8.42
C TRP A 92 -5.49 5.91 9.84
N LYS A 93 -6.52 6.73 10.08
CA LYS A 93 -6.69 7.49 11.34
C LYS A 93 -6.75 6.64 12.61
N ASP A 94 -7.25 5.41 12.51
CA ASP A 94 -7.38 4.49 13.64
C ASP A 94 -6.24 3.47 13.68
N THR A 95 -5.11 3.74 13.00
CA THR A 95 -3.93 2.89 13.07
C THR A 95 -3.35 2.85 14.48
N PRO A 96 -2.85 1.69 14.94
CA PRO A 96 -2.16 1.61 16.23
C PRO A 96 -0.71 2.11 16.16
N CYS A 97 -0.18 2.45 14.97
CA CYS A 97 1.21 2.84 14.78
C CYS A 97 1.48 4.25 15.31
N LEU A 98 2.52 4.38 16.10
CA LEU A 98 3.06 5.67 16.55
C LEU A 98 3.90 6.33 15.43
N GLY A 99 4.24 7.61 15.60
CA GLY A 99 5.08 8.33 14.63
C GLY A 99 4.35 8.81 13.37
N VAL A 100 3.07 8.44 13.19
CA VAL A 100 2.22 8.96 12.11
C VAL A 100 1.98 10.46 12.32
N SER A 101 2.16 11.25 11.26
CA SER A 101 1.96 12.70 11.29
C SER A 101 0.76 13.16 10.49
N HIS A 102 0.25 12.32 9.58
CA HIS A 102 -0.90 12.60 8.74
C HIS A 102 -1.90 11.44 8.78
N TYR A 103 -3.06 11.68 9.40
CA TYR A 103 -4.09 10.67 9.58
C TYR A 103 -5.11 10.71 8.44
N LEU A 104 -5.23 9.58 7.72
CA LEU A 104 -6.10 9.41 6.57
C LEU A 104 -7.53 9.07 6.99
N ASN A 105 -8.51 9.66 6.32
CA ASN A 105 -9.92 9.32 6.42
C ASN A 105 -10.45 8.74 5.11
N GLU A 106 -11.63 8.15 5.18
CA GLU A 106 -12.36 7.68 3.98
C GLU A 106 -12.61 8.84 3.02
N GLU A 107 -12.35 8.60 1.73
CA GLU A 107 -12.52 9.56 0.64
C GLU A 107 -11.57 10.79 0.70
N ASP A 108 -10.59 10.83 1.61
CA ASP A 108 -9.55 11.86 1.58
C ASP A 108 -8.81 11.86 0.24
N VAL A 109 -8.39 13.03 -0.21
CA VAL A 109 -7.59 13.20 -1.42
C VAL A 109 -6.29 13.92 -1.06
N LEU A 110 -5.19 13.17 -1.04
CA LEU A 110 -3.85 13.74 -0.86
C LEU A 110 -3.36 14.32 -2.18
N MET A 111 -2.90 15.56 -2.15
CA MET A 111 -2.35 16.20 -3.35
C MET A 111 -0.82 16.08 -3.37
N VAL A 112 -0.30 15.37 -4.36
CA VAL A 112 1.14 15.29 -4.66
C VAL A 112 1.42 16.19 -5.86
N GLY A 113 1.66 17.48 -5.58
CA GLY A 113 1.62 18.50 -6.61
C GLY A 113 0.23 18.63 -7.22
N SER A 114 0.08 18.29 -8.50
CA SER A 114 -1.21 18.25 -9.20
C SER A 114 -1.86 16.85 -9.21
N LEU A 115 -1.18 15.82 -8.69
CA LEU A 115 -1.68 14.44 -8.70
C LEU A 115 -2.55 14.17 -7.47
N PRO A 116 -3.85 13.84 -7.65
CA PRO A 116 -4.70 13.40 -6.56
C PRO A 116 -4.44 11.92 -6.23
N LEU A 117 -4.29 11.62 -4.96
CA LEU A 117 -4.27 10.26 -4.41
C LEU A 117 -5.49 10.12 -3.52
N LYS A 118 -6.48 9.34 -3.96
CA LYS A 118 -7.72 9.11 -3.22
C LYS A 118 -7.57 7.91 -2.28
N VAL A 119 -8.09 8.05 -1.07
CA VAL A 119 -8.02 7.06 0.00
C VAL A 119 -9.32 6.28 0.09
N HIS A 120 -9.24 4.94 0.15
CA HIS A 120 -10.38 4.05 0.39
C HIS A 120 -10.04 3.12 1.56
N HIS A 121 -10.81 3.19 2.64
CA HIS A 121 -10.62 2.28 3.78
C HIS A 121 -11.20 0.90 3.47
N VAL A 122 -10.37 -0.12 3.55
CA VAL A 122 -10.70 -1.51 3.22
C VAL A 122 -10.25 -2.47 4.32
N PRO A 123 -10.88 -2.43 5.50
CA PRO A 123 -10.48 -3.31 6.60
C PRO A 123 -10.64 -4.77 6.21
N GLY A 124 -9.69 -5.60 6.64
CA GLY A 124 -9.71 -7.04 6.33
C GLY A 124 -8.39 -7.72 6.67
N HIS A 125 -7.39 -7.60 5.81
CA HIS A 125 -6.03 -8.06 6.07
C HIS A 125 -5.50 -7.46 7.39
N THR A 126 -5.65 -6.16 7.55
CA THR A 126 -5.58 -5.46 8.84
C THR A 126 -6.78 -4.52 8.99
N ASN A 127 -7.04 -4.05 10.22
CA ASN A 127 -8.17 -3.15 10.45
C ASN A 127 -7.95 -1.74 9.90
N ASP A 128 -6.71 -1.32 9.76
CA ASP A 128 -6.30 0.00 9.28
C ASP A 128 -5.92 0.05 7.79
N HIS A 129 -6.27 -1.01 7.02
CA HIS A 129 -5.87 -1.12 5.62
C HIS A 129 -6.58 -0.09 4.73
N VAL A 130 -5.82 0.61 3.87
CA VAL A 130 -6.33 1.52 2.86
C VAL A 130 -5.81 1.15 1.47
N LEU A 131 -6.64 1.38 0.45
CA LEU A 131 -6.18 1.48 -0.93
C LEU A 131 -5.85 2.94 -1.23
N ILE A 132 -4.85 3.14 -2.09
CA ILE A 132 -4.52 4.47 -2.62
C ILE A 132 -4.78 4.46 -4.12
N GLU A 133 -5.78 5.22 -4.56
CA GLU A 133 -6.13 5.37 -5.97
C GLU A 133 -5.44 6.60 -6.53
N SER A 134 -4.62 6.41 -7.56
CA SER A 134 -4.03 7.46 -8.38
C SER A 134 -4.77 7.57 -9.72
N PRO A 135 -4.47 8.53 -10.60
CA PRO A 135 -5.15 8.64 -11.90
C PRO A 135 -5.05 7.41 -12.81
N THR A 136 -4.11 6.49 -12.56
CA THR A 136 -3.87 5.32 -13.42
C THR A 136 -3.57 4.02 -12.68
N HIS A 137 -3.30 4.10 -11.37
CA HIS A 137 -2.90 2.94 -10.56
C HIS A 137 -3.74 2.86 -9.28
N LEU A 138 -4.02 1.63 -8.85
CA LEU A 138 -4.63 1.30 -7.59
C LEU A 138 -3.62 0.52 -6.74
N LEU A 139 -3.08 1.17 -5.71
CA LEU A 139 -2.12 0.55 -4.80
C LEU A 139 -2.92 -0.18 -3.73
N THR A 140 -2.84 -1.50 -3.77
CA THR A 140 -3.69 -2.39 -2.97
C THR A 140 -3.02 -2.91 -1.72
N GLY A 141 -1.71 -2.68 -1.53
CA GLY A 141 -0.97 -3.31 -0.44
C GLY A 141 -1.24 -4.81 -0.40
N ASP A 142 -1.47 -5.33 0.78
CA ASP A 142 -1.78 -6.75 1.00
C ASP A 142 -3.29 -7.06 1.03
N PHE A 143 -4.11 -6.12 0.57
CA PHE A 143 -5.56 -6.33 0.46
C PHE A 143 -5.92 -7.25 -0.72
N LEU A 144 -5.29 -7.05 -1.87
CA LEU A 144 -5.53 -7.81 -3.10
C LEU A 144 -4.20 -8.03 -3.82
N PHE A 145 -3.96 -9.27 -4.27
CA PHE A 145 -2.83 -9.64 -5.10
C PHE A 145 -3.24 -9.88 -6.56
N THR A 146 -2.28 -10.01 -7.47
CA THR A 146 -2.56 -10.17 -8.91
C THR A 146 -3.08 -11.57 -9.20
N GLY A 147 -4.21 -11.66 -9.89
CA GLY A 147 -4.77 -12.91 -10.40
C GLY A 147 -4.88 -14.02 -9.36
N GLU A 148 -4.26 -15.17 -9.60
CA GLU A 148 -4.27 -16.34 -8.72
C GLU A 148 -3.70 -16.09 -7.32
N GLY A 149 -3.00 -14.97 -7.11
CA GLY A 149 -2.53 -14.53 -5.79
C GLY A 149 -3.65 -14.27 -4.80
N GLY A 150 -4.84 -13.97 -5.30
CA GLY A 150 -6.04 -13.79 -4.49
C GLY A 150 -5.99 -12.55 -3.63
N ALA A 151 -6.14 -12.72 -2.31
CA ALA A 151 -6.11 -11.65 -1.31
C ALA A 151 -5.13 -12.00 -0.19
N GLY A 152 -4.68 -10.98 0.54
CA GLY A 152 -3.83 -11.17 1.71
C GLY A 152 -4.52 -11.96 2.82
N ARG A 153 -3.70 -12.61 3.65
CA ARG A 153 -4.17 -13.32 4.83
C ARG A 153 -4.89 -12.39 5.81
N ASP A 154 -5.86 -12.87 6.54
CA ASP A 154 -6.64 -12.09 7.50
C ASP A 154 -6.60 -12.63 8.94
N ASP A 155 -5.68 -13.56 9.22
CA ASP A 155 -5.41 -14.15 10.53
C ASP A 155 -4.36 -13.40 11.36
N LEU A 156 -3.93 -12.21 10.91
CA LEU A 156 -3.08 -11.31 11.68
C LEU A 156 -3.84 -10.70 12.88
N PRO A 157 -3.14 -10.12 13.88
CA PRO A 157 -3.78 -9.65 15.12
C PRO A 157 -5.00 -8.74 14.93
N SER A 158 -4.99 -7.88 13.91
CA SER A 158 -6.11 -7.00 13.57
C SER A 158 -6.92 -7.45 12.35
N GLY A 159 -6.58 -8.59 11.73
CA GLY A 159 -7.29 -9.16 10.58
C GLY A 159 -8.72 -9.57 10.91
N ARG A 160 -9.60 -9.50 9.90
CA ARG A 160 -11.02 -9.82 10.03
C ARG A 160 -11.58 -10.34 8.71
N VAL A 161 -11.76 -11.64 8.60
CA VAL A 161 -12.22 -12.33 7.38
C VAL A 161 -13.54 -11.73 6.83
N HIS A 162 -14.51 -11.48 7.68
CA HIS A 162 -15.80 -10.93 7.24
C HIS A 162 -15.67 -9.48 6.75
N ALA A 163 -14.86 -8.66 7.41
CA ALA A 163 -14.61 -7.29 6.96
C ALA A 163 -13.88 -7.29 5.61
N HIS A 164 -12.91 -8.19 5.41
CA HIS A 164 -12.20 -8.34 4.14
C HIS A 164 -13.17 -8.68 3.00
N TRP A 165 -14.04 -9.67 3.21
CA TRP A 165 -15.08 -10.04 2.25
C TRP A 165 -15.97 -8.86 1.85
N LEU A 166 -16.43 -8.07 2.83
CA LEU A 166 -17.26 -6.89 2.55
C LEU A 166 -16.45 -5.81 1.81
N SER A 167 -15.19 -5.62 2.19
CA SER A 167 -14.30 -4.63 1.56
C SER A 167 -13.99 -4.97 0.11
N LEU A 168 -13.87 -6.26 -0.26
CA LEU A 168 -13.65 -6.67 -1.66
C LEU A 168 -14.76 -6.17 -2.60
N LYS A 169 -16.01 -6.07 -2.13
CA LYS A 169 -17.13 -5.55 -2.94
C LYS A 169 -17.00 -4.06 -3.30
N ARG A 170 -16.16 -3.32 -2.58
CA ARG A 170 -15.88 -1.91 -2.90
C ARG A 170 -15.14 -1.75 -4.23
N LEU A 171 -14.36 -2.76 -4.62
CA LEU A 171 -13.66 -2.75 -5.90
C LEU A 171 -14.61 -2.69 -7.10
N ASP A 172 -15.88 -3.13 -6.96
CA ASP A 172 -16.86 -3.12 -8.06
C ASP A 172 -17.18 -1.71 -8.58
N SER A 173 -16.99 -0.68 -7.74
CA SER A 173 -17.29 0.72 -8.08
C SER A 173 -16.08 1.48 -8.65
N LEU A 174 -14.88 0.91 -8.63
CA LEU A 174 -13.66 1.57 -9.11
C LEU A 174 -13.46 1.40 -10.62
N ASP A 175 -12.69 2.31 -11.24
CA ASP A 175 -12.36 2.24 -12.67
C ASP A 175 -11.57 0.96 -12.98
N GLY A 176 -12.13 0.11 -13.84
CA GLY A 176 -11.52 -1.15 -14.23
C GLY A 176 -10.19 -1.03 -14.99
N ASN A 177 -9.87 0.15 -15.52
CA ASN A 177 -8.60 0.41 -16.22
C ASN A 177 -7.43 0.69 -15.25
N LEU A 178 -7.67 0.88 -13.96
CA LEU A 178 -6.61 1.10 -12.98
C LEU A 178 -5.68 -0.11 -12.94
N LEU A 179 -4.37 0.12 -13.02
CA LEU A 179 -3.36 -0.92 -12.85
C LEU A 179 -3.22 -1.26 -11.36
N VAL A 180 -3.43 -2.51 -11.02
CA VAL A 180 -3.32 -3.01 -9.64
C VAL A 180 -1.85 -3.14 -9.26
N CYS A 181 -1.48 -2.51 -8.15
CA CYS A 181 -0.14 -2.46 -7.58
C CYS A 181 -0.19 -3.05 -6.17
N THR A 182 0.30 -4.26 -6.02
CA THR A 182 0.17 -5.07 -4.81
C THR A 182 1.32 -4.84 -3.83
N GLY A 183 1.16 -5.22 -2.56
CA GLY A 183 2.23 -5.15 -1.56
C GLY A 183 3.28 -6.25 -1.71
N HIS A 184 2.90 -7.41 -2.27
CA HIS A 184 3.82 -8.55 -2.44
C HIS A 184 3.59 -9.26 -3.76
N GLU A 185 4.64 -9.33 -4.58
CA GLU A 185 4.67 -10.13 -5.80
C GLU A 185 6.08 -10.63 -6.07
N PRO A 186 6.26 -11.76 -6.79
CA PRO A 186 7.57 -12.13 -7.30
C PRO A 186 8.17 -11.01 -8.15
N PRO A 187 9.49 -10.76 -8.08
CA PRO A 187 10.14 -9.75 -8.91
C PRO A 187 9.83 -9.93 -10.39
N GLY A 188 9.43 -8.84 -11.06
CA GLY A 188 9.10 -8.84 -12.48
C GLY A 188 7.66 -9.24 -12.81
N THR A 189 6.79 -9.43 -11.84
CA THR A 189 5.36 -9.61 -12.07
C THR A 189 4.78 -8.36 -12.74
N GLU A 190 4.11 -8.57 -13.87
CA GLU A 190 3.49 -7.49 -14.63
C GLU A 190 2.20 -7.02 -13.96
N MET A 191 2.05 -5.71 -13.77
CA MET A 191 0.81 -5.11 -13.26
C MET A 191 -0.33 -5.38 -14.24
N LYS A 192 -1.48 -5.80 -13.73
CA LYS A 192 -2.70 -6.05 -14.51
C LYS A 192 -3.78 -5.04 -14.12
N SER A 193 -4.68 -4.75 -15.06
CA SER A 193 -5.82 -3.87 -14.77
C SER A 193 -6.77 -4.48 -13.74
N LEU A 194 -7.56 -3.65 -13.09
CA LEU A 194 -8.58 -4.13 -12.15
C LEU A 194 -9.62 -5.00 -12.86
N ASP A 195 -10.01 -4.68 -14.10
CA ASP A 195 -10.92 -5.53 -14.89
C ASP A 195 -10.32 -6.90 -15.17
N TRP A 196 -9.03 -6.96 -15.54
CA TRP A 196 -8.35 -8.24 -15.69
C TRP A 196 -8.37 -9.04 -14.37
N ASN A 197 -8.12 -8.38 -13.22
CA ASN A 197 -8.18 -9.04 -11.91
C ASN A 197 -9.62 -9.49 -11.56
N ARG A 198 -10.66 -8.74 -11.93
CA ARG A 198 -12.05 -9.18 -11.76
C ARG A 198 -12.35 -10.48 -12.50
N GLU A 199 -11.71 -10.72 -13.65
CA GLU A 199 -11.88 -11.95 -14.42
C GLU A 199 -11.02 -13.12 -13.90
N HIS A 200 -9.82 -12.84 -13.39
CA HIS A 200 -8.79 -13.86 -13.12
C HIS A 200 -8.48 -14.08 -11.63
N ASN A 201 -8.92 -13.19 -10.76
CA ASN A 201 -8.66 -13.33 -9.33
C ASN A 201 -9.79 -14.15 -8.66
N PRO A 202 -9.48 -15.30 -8.03
CA PRO A 202 -10.50 -16.20 -7.50
C PRO A 202 -11.38 -15.53 -6.43
N VAL A 203 -10.83 -14.65 -5.58
CA VAL A 203 -11.61 -14.04 -4.49
C VAL A 203 -12.62 -13.02 -4.99
N LEU A 204 -12.41 -12.41 -6.15
CA LEU A 204 -13.35 -11.49 -6.77
C LEU A 204 -14.51 -12.21 -7.47
N ASN A 205 -14.35 -13.50 -7.75
CA ASN A 205 -15.35 -14.35 -8.40
C ASN A 205 -16.14 -15.24 -7.44
N MET A 206 -15.91 -15.16 -6.13
CA MET A 206 -16.65 -15.90 -5.12
C MET A 206 -18.03 -15.29 -4.92
N ASN A 207 -19.03 -16.17 -4.76
CA ASN A 207 -20.44 -15.77 -4.66
C ASN A 207 -20.95 -15.68 -3.22
N SER A 208 -20.23 -16.24 -2.26
CA SER A 208 -20.66 -16.25 -0.86
C SER A 208 -19.50 -16.02 0.11
N PHE A 209 -19.85 -15.56 1.31
CA PHE A 209 -18.89 -15.42 2.40
C PHE A 209 -18.28 -16.77 2.82
N GLU A 210 -19.07 -17.83 2.76
CA GLU A 210 -18.63 -19.20 3.11
C GLU A 210 -17.53 -19.68 2.16
N GLU A 211 -17.64 -19.41 0.86
CA GLU A 211 -16.60 -19.72 -0.13
C GLU A 211 -15.31 -18.94 0.19
N TYR A 212 -15.43 -17.64 0.47
CA TYR A 212 -14.29 -16.79 0.80
C TYR A 212 -13.63 -17.22 2.11
N SER A 213 -14.40 -17.51 3.16
CA SER A 213 -13.90 -17.96 4.46
C SER A 213 -13.14 -19.28 4.32
N ALA A 214 -13.68 -20.25 3.59
CA ALA A 214 -13.00 -21.53 3.35
C ALA A 214 -11.70 -21.35 2.53
N TRP A 215 -11.67 -20.41 1.57
CA TRP A 215 -10.48 -20.08 0.83
C TRP A 215 -9.40 -19.47 1.75
N GLN A 216 -9.76 -18.52 2.62
CA GLN A 216 -8.85 -17.89 3.59
C GLN A 216 -8.27 -18.92 4.58
N GLU A 217 -9.10 -19.83 5.11
CA GLU A 217 -8.63 -20.91 5.98
C GLU A 217 -7.57 -21.80 5.30
N LYS A 218 -7.78 -22.12 4.03
CA LYS A 218 -6.83 -22.91 3.24
C LYS A 218 -5.52 -22.15 2.98
N VAL A 219 -5.60 -20.85 2.65
CA VAL A 219 -4.42 -20.01 2.38
C VAL A 219 -3.60 -19.85 3.66
N THR A 220 -4.23 -19.48 4.78
CA THR A 220 -3.55 -19.26 6.06
C THR A 220 -2.90 -20.53 6.58
N ALA A 221 -3.56 -21.68 6.44
CA ALA A 221 -2.98 -22.96 6.78
C ALA A 221 -1.71 -23.30 5.96
N GLY A 222 -1.66 -22.86 4.71
CA GLY A 222 -0.50 -23.07 3.82
C GLY A 222 0.67 -22.13 4.08
N LEU A 223 0.41 -20.91 4.54
CA LEU A 223 1.45 -19.88 4.70
C LEU A 223 2.27 -20.01 6.00
N GLY A 224 1.71 -20.63 7.03
CA GLY A 224 2.36 -20.71 8.33
C GLY A 224 2.49 -19.36 9.04
N SER A 225 3.43 -19.26 10.00
CA SER A 225 3.68 -18.01 10.74
C SER A 225 4.48 -16.99 9.95
N VAL A 226 4.21 -15.69 10.18
CA VAL A 226 5.03 -14.59 9.62
C VAL A 226 6.36 -14.56 10.39
N SER A 227 7.45 -14.90 9.71
CA SER A 227 8.77 -15.13 10.36
C SER A 227 9.35 -13.90 11.05
N LYS A 228 9.12 -12.71 10.48
CA LYS A 228 9.66 -11.44 10.98
C LYS A 228 8.75 -10.70 11.97
N ILE A 229 7.52 -11.18 12.21
CA ILE A 229 6.49 -10.48 13.00
C ILE A 229 6.97 -10.01 14.36
N LYS A 230 7.80 -10.81 15.05
CA LYS A 230 8.29 -10.51 16.41
C LYS A 230 9.19 -9.28 16.46
N SER A 231 9.84 -8.93 15.37
CA SER A 231 10.72 -7.75 15.26
C SER A 231 10.06 -6.63 14.47
N ALA A 232 9.41 -6.94 13.34
CA ALA A 232 8.82 -5.94 12.46
C ALA A 232 7.60 -5.26 13.09
N LEU A 233 6.66 -6.04 13.64
CA LEU A 233 5.42 -5.46 14.18
C LEU A 233 5.66 -4.50 15.35
N PRO A 234 6.47 -4.81 16.39
CA PRO A 234 6.80 -3.84 17.42
C PRO A 234 7.51 -2.59 16.89
N ALA A 235 8.47 -2.74 15.97
CA ALA A 235 9.17 -1.62 15.36
C ALA A 235 8.18 -0.66 14.67
N ASN A 236 7.23 -1.19 13.91
CA ASN A 236 6.20 -0.41 13.23
C ASN A 236 5.20 0.24 14.22
N LEU A 237 4.78 -0.50 15.25
CA LEU A 237 3.83 0.01 16.24
C LEU A 237 4.41 1.15 17.06
N PHE A 238 5.68 1.06 17.47
CA PHE A 238 6.32 2.04 18.34
C PHE A 238 7.16 3.08 17.61
N ALA A 239 7.29 2.99 16.28
CA ALA A 239 8.17 3.81 15.44
C ALA A 239 9.63 3.77 15.95
N GLU A 240 10.08 2.60 16.38
CA GLU A 240 11.42 2.37 16.92
C GLU A 240 12.16 1.36 16.04
N ILE A 241 13.24 1.81 15.40
CA ILE A 241 14.09 0.92 14.61
C ILE A 241 15.05 0.20 15.58
N PRO A 242 15.05 -1.14 15.64
CA PRO A 242 15.96 -1.90 16.50
C PRO A 242 17.42 -1.64 16.12
N GLU A 243 18.33 -1.60 17.13
CA GLU A 243 19.77 -1.48 16.89
C GLU A 243 20.32 -2.65 16.04
N GLU A 244 19.75 -3.85 16.24
CA GLU A 244 20.06 -5.04 15.45
C GLU A 244 18.79 -5.56 14.78
N ILE A 245 18.82 -5.64 13.45
CA ILE A 245 17.74 -6.22 12.63
C ILE A 245 18.23 -7.60 12.16
N PRO A 246 17.62 -8.71 12.65
CA PRO A 246 18.18 -10.05 12.47
C PRO A 246 18.39 -10.51 11.03
N TRP A 247 17.73 -9.90 10.07
CA TRP A 247 17.81 -10.26 8.64
C TRP A 247 18.61 -9.28 7.79
N MET A 248 19.15 -8.20 8.37
CA MET A 248 19.98 -7.21 7.67
C MET A 248 21.51 -7.39 7.92
N ASN A 249 21.89 -8.42 8.68
CA ASN A 249 23.29 -8.75 8.99
C ASN A 249 23.91 -9.75 7.99
#